data_407e5adefe23d9bd2647a5f592b1206c
#
_entry.id   407e5adefe23d9bd2647a5f592b1206c
#
_cell.length_a   1.000
_cell.length_b   1.000
_cell.length_c   1.000
_cell.angle_alpha   90.00
_cell.angle_beta   90.00
_cell.angle_gamma   90.00
#
_symmetry.space_group_name_H-M   'P 1'
#
loop_
_entity.id
_entity.type
_entity.pdbx_description
1 polymer ?
#
loop_
_entity_poly.entity_id
_entity_poly.type
_entity_poly.pdbx_seq_one_letter_code
_entity_poly.pdbx_strand_id
1 'polypeptide(L)'
;MFEPVTTQIKETCMSPSGWSRVIIEKPFGKDSSSSAKLSNHLSSLFKEDELYRIDHYLGKEMVQNLMTLRFGNLLFSPTWNRNYIASVVITFKEPFGTQGRGGYFDEFGIIRDIMQNHLLQVLSLAAMECPVTTSPDDIRDEKVKLLKAIKEIQLDDVVLGQYTGNPEGQNDDARLGYLDDPTVPKGSCTPTYACAALRIKNERWDGVPFILRAGKATNERKAEVRIQYRDVPGSLFSDTAIRNELVLRVQPGEAVYAKVMTKTPGMSFSLEETELDLTYNSRYKNARLPEAYERLILDCFVGSQMHFVRTDELAEAWRIFTPLLHKIDEGAVKPIQYQYGSRGPKEADELLAKNNFVYTGRYRWQKESKV
;
A
#
# COMPACT_ATOMS: atom_id res chain seq x y z
N MET A 1 -10.09 9.03 22.85
CA MET A 1 -11.02 9.95 22.16
C MET A 1 -12.22 9.21 21.57
N PHE A 2 -12.07 8.11 20.83
CA PHE A 2 -13.21 7.40 20.20
C PHE A 2 -14.26 6.87 21.19
N GLU A 3 -13.83 6.20 22.29
CA GLU A 3 -14.75 5.58 23.25
C GLU A 3 -15.81 6.56 23.79
N PRO A 4 -15.45 7.71 24.39
CA PRO A 4 -16.47 8.64 24.93
C PRO A 4 -17.35 9.25 23.84
N VAL A 5 -16.80 9.57 22.66
CA VAL A 5 -17.57 10.16 21.56
C VAL A 5 -18.60 9.17 21.01
N THR A 6 -18.22 7.92 20.79
CA THR A 6 -19.12 6.89 20.26
C THR A 6 -20.21 6.49 21.27
N THR A 7 -19.91 6.51 22.58
CA THR A 7 -20.93 6.35 23.63
C THR A 7 -21.97 7.46 23.57
N GLN A 8 -21.54 8.73 23.49
CA GLN A 8 -22.45 9.85 23.38
C GLN A 8 -23.28 9.83 22.08
N ILE A 9 -22.68 9.44 20.95
CA ILE A 9 -23.43 9.23 19.69
C ILE A 9 -24.54 8.19 19.88
N LYS A 10 -24.23 7.07 20.54
CA LYS A 10 -25.22 6.01 20.80
C LYS A 10 -26.37 6.49 21.66
N GLU A 11 -26.08 7.27 22.69
CA GLU A 11 -27.07 7.76 23.66
C GLU A 11 -27.95 8.88 23.11
N THR A 12 -27.39 9.76 22.24
CA THR A 12 -28.04 11.02 21.91
C THR A 12 -28.30 11.28 20.44
N CYS A 13 -27.59 10.55 19.52
CA CYS A 13 -27.63 10.87 18.10
C CYS A 13 -28.26 9.78 17.21
N MET A 14 -28.70 8.65 17.80
CA MET A 14 -29.30 7.56 17.01
C MET A 14 -30.68 7.94 16.52
N SER A 15 -30.94 7.67 15.24
CA SER A 15 -32.27 7.92 14.66
C SER A 15 -33.31 6.96 15.24
N PRO A 16 -34.47 7.46 15.72
CA PRO A 16 -35.54 6.61 16.24
C PRO A 16 -36.33 5.88 15.14
N SER A 17 -36.33 6.39 13.92
CA SER A 17 -37.17 5.88 12.83
C SER A 17 -36.46 5.69 11.49
N GLY A 18 -35.20 6.06 11.41
CA GLY A 18 -34.35 5.92 10.21
C GLY A 18 -33.18 5.01 10.46
N TRP A 19 -32.11 5.24 9.70
CA TRP A 19 -30.83 4.58 9.89
C TRP A 19 -29.82 5.54 10.53
N SER A 20 -28.84 4.96 11.22
CA SER A 20 -27.66 5.69 11.72
C SER A 20 -26.43 4.91 11.32
N ARG A 21 -25.42 5.60 10.81
CA ARG A 21 -24.15 5.03 10.39
C ARG A 21 -23.00 5.84 10.96
N VAL A 22 -22.06 5.16 11.59
CA VAL A 22 -20.92 5.81 12.26
C VAL A 22 -19.67 5.62 11.41
N ILE A 23 -19.15 6.73 10.93
CA ILE A 23 -17.90 6.76 10.17
C ILE A 23 -16.75 6.94 11.15
N ILE A 24 -15.75 6.06 11.07
CA ILE A 24 -14.58 6.08 11.96
C ILE A 24 -13.33 6.18 11.11
N GLU A 25 -12.52 7.18 11.40
CA GLU A 25 -11.22 7.39 10.77
C GLU A 25 -10.10 6.70 11.57
N LYS A 26 -9.00 6.35 10.90
CA LYS A 26 -7.81 5.85 11.58
C LYS A 26 -7.24 6.86 12.59
N PRO A 27 -6.52 6.43 13.64
CA PRO A 27 -6.00 5.09 13.89
C PRO A 27 -6.99 4.15 14.59
N PHE A 28 -6.97 2.87 14.21
CA PHE A 28 -7.79 1.82 14.82
C PHE A 28 -6.97 1.01 15.84
N GLY A 29 -6.34 1.68 16.78
CA GLY A 29 -5.38 1.09 17.72
C GLY A 29 -3.93 1.32 17.30
N LYS A 30 -2.99 0.79 18.09
CA LYS A 30 -1.53 0.82 17.85
C LYS A 30 -0.96 -0.59 17.68
N ASP A 31 -1.72 -1.62 18.09
CA ASP A 31 -1.41 -3.05 18.06
C ASP A 31 -2.68 -3.89 18.15
N SER A 32 -2.56 -5.22 18.13
CA SER A 32 -3.70 -6.14 18.26
C SER A 32 -4.53 -5.90 19.52
N SER A 33 -3.89 -5.62 20.66
CA SER A 33 -4.56 -5.46 21.96
C SER A 33 -5.42 -4.20 21.99
N SER A 34 -4.84 -3.06 21.66
CA SER A 34 -5.54 -1.77 21.64
C SER A 34 -6.63 -1.71 20.57
N SER A 35 -6.39 -2.36 19.42
CA SER A 35 -7.39 -2.48 18.35
C SER A 35 -8.57 -3.36 18.77
N ALA A 36 -8.31 -4.51 19.44
CA ALA A 36 -9.35 -5.37 19.98
C ALA A 36 -10.20 -4.65 21.03
N LYS A 37 -9.57 -3.86 21.92
CA LYS A 37 -10.28 -3.04 22.92
C LYS A 37 -11.26 -2.08 22.24
N LEU A 38 -10.79 -1.32 21.23
CA LEU A 38 -11.64 -0.39 20.48
C LEU A 38 -12.76 -1.12 19.74
N SER A 39 -12.45 -2.23 19.09
CA SER A 39 -13.44 -3.03 18.35
C SER A 39 -14.52 -3.60 19.26
N ASN A 40 -14.16 -4.12 20.43
CA ASN A 40 -15.10 -4.62 21.43
C ASN A 40 -16.01 -3.51 21.97
N HIS A 41 -15.44 -2.33 22.24
CA HIS A 41 -16.23 -1.17 22.65
C HIS A 41 -17.26 -0.79 21.57
N LEU A 42 -16.83 -0.67 20.31
CA LEU A 42 -17.71 -0.32 19.20
C LEU A 42 -18.81 -1.37 18.97
N SER A 43 -18.46 -2.66 19.03
CA SER A 43 -19.42 -3.75 18.85
C SER A 43 -20.44 -3.86 20.00
N SER A 44 -20.14 -3.31 21.18
CA SER A 44 -21.12 -3.23 22.27
C SER A 44 -22.17 -2.13 22.05
N LEU A 45 -21.88 -1.16 21.17
CA LEU A 45 -22.74 -0.02 20.89
C LEU A 45 -23.46 -0.10 19.53
N PHE A 46 -22.77 -0.64 18.51
CA PHE A 46 -23.22 -0.63 17.13
C PHE A 46 -23.08 -2.00 16.48
N LYS A 47 -23.96 -2.30 15.53
CA LYS A 47 -23.80 -3.46 14.64
C LYS A 47 -22.73 -3.18 13.59
N GLU A 48 -22.16 -4.24 12.99
CA GLU A 48 -21.13 -4.08 11.96
C GLU A 48 -21.63 -3.33 10.72
N ASP A 49 -22.91 -3.47 10.37
CA ASP A 49 -23.56 -2.77 9.25
C ASP A 49 -23.80 -1.26 9.53
N GLU A 50 -23.68 -0.83 10.79
CA GLU A 50 -23.72 0.58 11.19
C GLU A 50 -22.32 1.23 11.24
N LEU A 51 -21.21 0.43 11.15
CA LEU A 51 -19.83 0.89 11.33
C LEU A 51 -19.08 0.97 10.01
N TYR A 52 -18.59 2.17 9.67
CA TYR A 52 -17.87 2.48 8.45
C TYR A 52 -16.44 2.91 8.77
N ARG A 53 -15.49 1.95 8.83
CA ARG A 53 -14.07 2.23 9.12
C ARG A 53 -13.35 2.62 7.85
N ILE A 54 -12.93 3.88 7.75
CA ILE A 54 -12.30 4.43 6.56
C ILE A 54 -10.82 4.03 6.48
N ASP A 55 -10.47 3.39 5.37
CA ASP A 55 -9.16 3.49 4.75
C ASP A 55 -9.31 4.19 3.40
N HIS A 56 -8.88 5.44 3.30
CA HIS A 56 -9.12 6.26 2.10
C HIS A 56 -8.45 5.72 0.83
N TYR A 57 -7.48 4.79 0.92
CA TYR A 57 -6.93 4.11 -0.24
C TYR A 57 -7.95 3.24 -0.94
N LEU A 58 -8.91 2.66 -0.22
CA LEU A 58 -10.02 1.91 -0.81
C LEU A 58 -10.99 2.80 -1.63
N GLY A 59 -10.98 4.12 -1.39
CA GLY A 59 -11.72 5.11 -2.18
C GLY A 59 -11.00 5.58 -3.45
N LYS A 60 -9.71 5.20 -3.66
CA LYS A 60 -8.96 5.63 -4.84
C LYS A 60 -9.34 4.85 -6.09
N GLU A 61 -9.51 5.56 -7.22
CA GLU A 61 -9.92 4.98 -8.52
C GLU A 61 -9.10 3.75 -8.91
N MET A 62 -7.77 3.87 -8.87
CA MET A 62 -6.88 2.79 -9.31
C MET A 62 -6.83 1.61 -8.34
N VAL A 63 -7.13 1.82 -7.07
CA VAL A 63 -7.25 0.74 -6.09
C VAL A 63 -8.52 -0.07 -6.35
N GLN A 64 -9.65 0.59 -6.61
CA GLN A 64 -10.89 -0.06 -7.00
C GLN A 64 -10.76 -0.78 -8.36
N ASN A 65 -10.00 -0.20 -9.29
CA ASN A 65 -9.74 -0.79 -10.61
C ASN A 65 -8.96 -2.12 -10.55
N LEU A 66 -8.25 -2.43 -9.45
CA LEU A 66 -7.61 -3.73 -9.27
C LEU A 66 -8.58 -4.91 -9.42
N MET A 67 -9.79 -4.79 -8.89
CA MET A 67 -10.82 -5.83 -9.03
C MET A 67 -11.25 -6.00 -10.48
N THR A 68 -11.50 -4.89 -11.18
CA THR A 68 -11.89 -4.91 -12.59
C THR A 68 -10.80 -5.49 -13.47
N LEU A 69 -9.53 -5.10 -13.26
CA LEU A 69 -8.41 -5.64 -14.02
C LEU A 69 -8.26 -7.15 -13.82
N ARG A 70 -8.37 -7.62 -12.59
CA ARG A 70 -8.18 -9.03 -12.25
C ARG A 70 -9.33 -9.91 -12.70
N PHE A 71 -10.56 -9.50 -12.47
CA PHE A 71 -11.73 -10.35 -12.59
C PHE A 71 -12.60 -10.03 -13.82
N GLY A 72 -12.37 -8.88 -14.45
CA GLY A 72 -13.05 -8.47 -15.68
C GLY A 72 -12.26 -8.74 -16.97
N ASN A 73 -11.03 -9.28 -16.89
CA ASN A 73 -10.17 -9.45 -18.07
C ASN A 73 -9.53 -10.84 -18.12
N LEU A 74 -9.88 -11.61 -19.12
CA LEU A 74 -9.28 -12.92 -19.37
C LEU A 74 -7.77 -12.85 -19.68
N LEU A 75 -7.28 -11.71 -20.16
CA LEU A 75 -5.86 -11.49 -20.44
C LEU A 75 -4.99 -11.63 -19.19
N PHE A 76 -5.46 -11.17 -18.03
CA PHE A 76 -4.68 -11.18 -16.79
C PHE A 76 -4.94 -12.40 -15.91
N SER A 77 -6.17 -12.91 -15.89
CA SER A 77 -6.59 -13.97 -14.99
C SER A 77 -5.69 -15.22 -15.01
N PRO A 78 -5.31 -15.80 -16.17
CA PRO A 78 -4.46 -17.00 -16.21
C PRO A 78 -3.04 -16.77 -15.70
N THR A 79 -2.52 -15.55 -15.77
CA THR A 79 -1.15 -15.20 -15.40
C THR A 79 -1.02 -14.64 -13.99
N TRP A 80 -2.13 -14.47 -13.26
CA TRP A 80 -2.17 -13.85 -11.93
C TRP A 80 -1.94 -14.86 -10.81
N ASN A 81 -0.79 -15.55 -10.86
CA ASN A 81 -0.45 -16.58 -9.90
C ASN A 81 1.06 -16.86 -9.88
N ARG A 82 1.50 -17.71 -8.96
CA ARG A 82 2.90 -18.10 -8.73
C ARG A 82 3.62 -18.69 -9.93
N ASN A 83 2.92 -19.24 -10.93
CA ASN A 83 3.57 -19.83 -12.10
C ASN A 83 4.13 -18.76 -13.04
N TYR A 84 3.58 -17.56 -13.03
CA TYR A 84 3.94 -16.46 -13.91
C TYR A 84 4.55 -15.26 -13.19
N ILE A 85 4.12 -14.98 -11.95
CA ILE A 85 4.57 -13.81 -11.19
C ILE A 85 5.81 -14.18 -10.38
N ALA A 86 6.88 -13.36 -10.52
CA ALA A 86 8.11 -13.47 -9.78
C ALA A 86 8.03 -12.77 -8.43
N SER A 87 7.46 -11.58 -8.40
CA SER A 87 7.30 -10.75 -7.20
C SER A 87 6.25 -9.66 -7.41
N VAL A 88 5.69 -9.17 -6.31
CA VAL A 88 4.78 -8.01 -6.29
C VAL A 88 5.37 -6.96 -5.35
N VAL A 89 5.50 -5.72 -5.82
CA VAL A 89 5.99 -4.59 -5.01
C VAL A 89 4.92 -3.52 -4.92
N ILE A 90 4.51 -3.18 -3.72
CA ILE A 90 3.55 -2.11 -3.46
C ILE A 90 4.29 -0.98 -2.76
N THR A 91 4.39 0.15 -3.42
CA THR A 91 5.22 1.27 -3.00
C THR A 91 4.37 2.48 -2.64
N PHE A 92 4.73 3.13 -1.54
CA PHE A 92 4.28 4.46 -1.17
C PHE A 92 5.48 5.34 -0.84
N LYS A 93 5.63 6.47 -1.50
CA LYS A 93 6.72 7.42 -1.28
C LYS A 93 6.21 8.84 -1.22
N GLU A 94 6.77 9.60 -0.29
CA GLU A 94 6.56 11.04 -0.16
C GLU A 94 7.90 11.78 -0.23
N PRO A 95 8.00 12.86 -1.04
CA PRO A 95 9.25 13.62 -1.18
C PRO A 95 9.45 14.67 -0.08
N PHE A 96 8.65 14.62 0.98
CA PHE A 96 8.72 15.51 2.12
C PHE A 96 8.80 14.71 3.43
N GLY A 97 9.36 15.34 4.45
CA GLY A 97 9.51 14.79 5.79
C GLY A 97 8.24 14.91 6.63
N THR A 98 8.37 15.09 7.94
CA THR A 98 7.24 15.24 8.87
C THR A 98 6.67 16.65 8.92
N GLN A 99 7.38 17.63 8.40
CA GLN A 99 6.95 19.03 8.26
C GLN A 99 6.41 19.62 9.58
N GLY A 100 7.17 19.47 10.67
CA GLY A 100 6.82 19.97 12.01
C GLY A 100 5.78 19.11 12.75
N ARG A 101 5.34 17.99 12.19
CA ARG A 101 4.44 17.02 12.86
C ARG A 101 5.18 15.76 13.34
N GLY A 102 6.49 15.89 13.56
CA GLY A 102 7.35 14.77 13.96
C GLY A 102 6.89 14.12 15.26
N GLY A 103 6.51 14.88 16.29
CA GLY A 103 6.03 14.34 17.55
C GLY A 103 4.76 13.49 17.43
N TYR A 104 3.80 13.91 16.60
CA TYR A 104 2.64 13.06 16.30
C TYR A 104 3.02 11.80 15.53
N PHE A 105 3.89 11.94 14.53
CA PHE A 105 4.34 10.81 13.73
C PHE A 105 5.15 9.82 14.55
N ASP A 106 5.90 10.30 15.55
CA ASP A 106 6.76 9.48 16.41
C ASP A 106 6.00 8.42 17.22
N GLU A 107 4.75 8.73 17.56
CA GLU A 107 3.87 7.78 18.24
C GLU A 107 3.43 6.58 17.38
N PHE A 108 3.49 6.71 16.06
CA PHE A 108 2.95 5.70 15.14
C PHE A 108 4.03 5.09 14.24
N GLY A 109 4.91 5.90 13.67
CA GLY A 109 5.89 5.49 12.67
C GLY A 109 5.26 5.08 11.34
N ILE A 110 6.09 4.90 10.31
CA ILE A 110 5.64 4.66 8.92
C ILE A 110 4.83 3.37 8.75
N ILE A 111 5.09 2.34 9.58
CA ILE A 111 4.37 1.07 9.49
C ILE A 111 2.91 1.25 9.88
N ARG A 112 2.64 1.85 11.05
CA ARG A 112 1.27 2.13 11.52
C ARG A 112 0.58 3.20 10.69
N ASP A 113 1.33 4.19 10.19
CA ASP A 113 0.75 5.27 9.40
C ASP A 113 0.31 4.81 8.01
N ILE A 114 1.10 3.96 7.34
CA ILE A 114 0.93 3.64 5.91
C ILE A 114 0.84 2.14 5.62
N MET A 115 1.69 1.31 6.23
CA MET A 115 1.92 -0.04 5.75
C MET A 115 0.85 -1.03 6.22
N GLN A 116 0.53 -1.00 7.50
CA GLN A 116 -0.43 -1.90 8.16
C GLN A 116 -1.88 -1.66 7.67
N ASN A 117 -2.18 -0.47 7.19
CA ASN A 117 -3.47 -0.07 6.65
C ASN A 117 -3.43 0.00 5.11
N HIS A 118 -3.10 1.14 4.56
CA HIS A 118 -3.21 1.44 3.12
C HIS A 118 -2.54 0.39 2.22
N LEU A 119 -1.26 0.05 2.49
CA LEU A 119 -0.56 -0.90 1.62
C LEU A 119 -1.08 -2.33 1.79
N LEU A 120 -1.46 -2.72 2.99
CA LEU A 120 -2.05 -4.04 3.23
C LEU A 120 -3.43 -4.17 2.58
N GLN A 121 -4.24 -3.11 2.55
CA GLN A 121 -5.50 -3.07 1.82
C GLN A 121 -5.30 -3.25 0.31
N VAL A 122 -4.34 -2.53 -0.26
CA VAL A 122 -3.98 -2.68 -1.69
C VAL A 122 -3.47 -4.10 -1.98
N LEU A 123 -2.62 -4.65 -1.09
CA LEU A 123 -2.17 -6.04 -1.19
C LEU A 123 -3.35 -7.01 -1.18
N SER A 124 -4.32 -6.80 -0.29
CA SER A 124 -5.49 -7.67 -0.18
C SER A 124 -6.28 -7.73 -1.49
N LEU A 125 -6.55 -6.58 -2.11
CA LEU A 125 -7.22 -6.53 -3.41
C LEU A 125 -6.37 -7.11 -4.54
N ALA A 126 -5.05 -6.92 -4.50
CA ALA A 126 -4.13 -7.48 -5.50
C ALA A 126 -4.00 -9.00 -5.41
N ALA A 127 -4.21 -9.60 -4.24
CA ALA A 127 -3.88 -10.99 -3.98
C ALA A 127 -5.07 -11.91 -3.62
N MET A 128 -6.23 -11.38 -3.20
CA MET A 128 -7.40 -12.18 -2.83
C MET A 128 -7.91 -13.06 -3.99
N GLU A 129 -8.69 -14.09 -3.69
CA GLU A 129 -9.42 -14.87 -4.72
C GLU A 129 -10.59 -14.05 -5.28
N CYS A 130 -11.17 -14.53 -6.37
CA CYS A 130 -12.35 -13.89 -6.96
C CYS A 130 -13.55 -14.05 -6.01
N PRO A 131 -14.18 -12.95 -5.58
CA PRO A 131 -15.39 -13.03 -4.78
C PRO A 131 -16.53 -13.71 -5.56
N VAL A 132 -17.45 -14.35 -4.83
CA VAL A 132 -18.63 -15.02 -5.45
C VAL A 132 -19.56 -13.99 -6.10
N THR A 133 -19.73 -12.84 -5.46
CA THR A 133 -20.51 -11.71 -5.97
C THR A 133 -19.79 -10.39 -5.70
N THR A 134 -20.35 -9.28 -6.18
CA THR A 134 -19.89 -7.92 -5.86
C THR A 134 -20.46 -7.40 -4.54
N SER A 135 -21.07 -8.27 -3.71
CA SER A 135 -21.56 -7.85 -2.41
C SER A 135 -20.40 -7.42 -1.49
N PRO A 136 -20.61 -6.47 -0.60
CA PRO A 136 -19.58 -6.07 0.37
C PRO A 136 -19.06 -7.23 1.21
N ASP A 137 -19.90 -8.17 1.61
CA ASP A 137 -19.50 -9.29 2.45
C ASP A 137 -18.63 -10.29 1.70
N ASP A 138 -19.00 -10.68 0.48
CA ASP A 138 -18.20 -11.61 -0.33
C ASP A 138 -16.78 -11.05 -0.61
N ILE A 139 -16.68 -9.75 -0.87
CA ILE A 139 -15.39 -9.08 -1.10
C ILE A 139 -14.54 -9.09 0.18
N ARG A 140 -15.14 -8.69 1.31
CA ARG A 140 -14.44 -8.64 2.60
C ARG A 140 -14.07 -10.02 3.12
N ASP A 141 -14.87 -11.05 2.84
CA ASP A 141 -14.56 -12.44 3.17
C ASP A 141 -13.30 -12.92 2.44
N GLU A 142 -13.16 -12.63 1.15
CA GLU A 142 -11.95 -13.01 0.42
C GLU A 142 -10.71 -12.22 0.90
N LYS A 143 -10.85 -10.96 1.31
CA LYS A 143 -9.77 -10.21 1.94
C LYS A 143 -9.35 -10.84 3.26
N VAL A 144 -10.28 -11.19 4.14
CA VAL A 144 -10.00 -11.84 5.43
C VAL A 144 -9.34 -13.21 5.22
N LYS A 145 -9.86 -14.02 4.31
CA LYS A 145 -9.28 -15.31 3.96
C LYS A 145 -7.83 -15.20 3.51
N LEU A 146 -7.52 -14.17 2.69
CA LEU A 146 -6.16 -13.89 2.27
C LEU A 146 -5.28 -13.48 3.45
N LEU A 147 -5.72 -12.54 4.29
CA LEU A 147 -4.95 -12.03 5.43
C LEU A 147 -4.60 -13.15 6.42
N LYS A 148 -5.50 -14.09 6.67
CA LYS A 148 -5.24 -15.29 7.48
C LYS A 148 -4.11 -16.17 6.90
N ALA A 149 -3.91 -16.14 5.59
CA ALA A 149 -2.82 -16.87 4.94
C ALA A 149 -1.46 -16.14 4.99
N ILE A 150 -1.42 -14.88 5.42
CA ILE A 150 -0.18 -14.13 5.58
C ILE A 150 0.42 -14.43 6.96
N LYS A 151 1.72 -14.79 6.97
CA LYS A 151 2.45 -14.99 8.23
C LYS A 151 2.81 -13.65 8.87
N GLU A 152 3.02 -13.67 10.17
CA GLU A 152 3.59 -12.55 10.93
C GLU A 152 4.96 -12.17 10.37
N ILE A 153 5.20 -10.87 10.25
CA ILE A 153 6.46 -10.35 9.72
C ILE A 153 7.56 -10.50 10.77
N GLN A 154 8.71 -11.02 10.36
CA GLN A 154 9.90 -11.14 11.21
C GLN A 154 10.90 -10.02 10.90
N LEU A 155 11.82 -9.76 11.83
CA LEU A 155 12.86 -8.73 11.67
C LEU A 155 13.74 -8.95 10.43
N ASP A 156 14.03 -10.20 10.09
CA ASP A 156 14.86 -10.55 8.93
C ASP A 156 14.17 -10.27 7.58
N ASP A 157 12.86 -10.07 7.59
CA ASP A 157 12.05 -9.74 6.42
C ASP A 157 11.81 -8.23 6.25
N VAL A 158 12.44 -7.39 7.09
CA VAL A 158 12.20 -5.95 7.08
C VAL A 158 13.48 -5.13 7.09
N VAL A 159 13.47 -4.01 6.37
CA VAL A 159 14.47 -2.94 6.45
C VAL A 159 13.76 -1.69 6.96
N LEU A 160 14.27 -1.13 8.06
CA LEU A 160 13.78 0.10 8.67
C LEU A 160 14.75 1.25 8.42
N GLY A 161 14.24 2.40 8.08
CA GLY A 161 15.05 3.59 7.82
C GLY A 161 14.54 4.83 8.54
N GLN A 162 15.45 5.78 8.81
CA GLN A 162 15.13 7.10 9.33
C GLN A 162 15.91 8.15 8.56
N TYR A 163 15.23 9.20 8.05
CA TYR A 163 15.89 10.17 7.21
C TYR A 163 16.77 11.15 8.01
N THR A 164 17.91 11.48 7.43
CA THR A 164 18.78 12.59 7.82
C THR A 164 18.60 13.75 6.85
N GLY A 165 18.94 14.96 7.27
CA GLY A 165 18.92 16.11 6.38
C GLY A 165 19.89 15.96 5.21
N ASN A 166 19.56 16.68 4.13
CA ASN A 166 20.44 16.83 2.97
C ASN A 166 21.03 18.24 2.99
N PRO A 167 22.33 18.43 3.26
CA PRO A 167 22.96 19.76 3.26
C PRO A 167 22.78 20.54 1.96
N GLU A 168 22.64 19.83 0.82
CA GLU A 168 22.41 20.41 -0.50
C GLU A 168 20.92 20.52 -0.86
N GLY A 169 20.03 20.29 0.13
CA GLY A 169 18.59 20.34 -0.06
C GLY A 169 18.10 21.70 -0.54
N GLN A 170 17.12 21.69 -1.43
CA GLN A 170 16.60 22.90 -2.10
C GLN A 170 15.79 23.82 -1.17
N ASN A 171 15.33 23.33 -0.04
CA ASN A 171 14.55 24.07 0.97
C ASN A 171 15.00 23.69 2.39
N ASP A 172 14.55 24.46 3.37
CA ASP A 172 14.94 24.27 4.77
C ASP A 172 14.45 22.91 5.32
N ASP A 173 13.26 22.47 4.92
CA ASP A 173 12.72 21.14 5.32
C ASP A 173 13.65 20.00 4.86
N ALA A 174 14.20 20.09 3.65
CA ALA A 174 15.11 19.08 3.12
C ALA A 174 16.49 19.05 3.78
N ARG A 175 16.89 20.13 4.43
CA ARG A 175 18.17 20.21 5.17
C ARG A 175 18.08 19.63 6.58
N LEU A 176 16.87 19.46 7.09
CA LEU A 176 16.62 18.91 8.44
C LEU A 176 16.37 17.41 8.37
N GLY A 177 16.98 16.68 9.31
CA GLY A 177 16.69 15.27 9.55
C GLY A 177 15.49 15.10 10.45
N TYR A 178 15.03 13.85 10.58
CA TYR A 178 13.90 13.52 11.44
C TYR A 178 14.11 13.92 12.91
N LEU A 179 15.32 13.70 13.42
CA LEU A 179 15.67 14.03 14.79
C LEU A 179 15.94 15.52 15.03
N ASP A 180 15.98 16.34 13.98
CA ASP A 180 16.12 17.79 14.07
C ASP A 180 14.76 18.48 14.31
N ASP A 181 13.63 17.76 14.12
CA ASP A 181 12.31 18.27 14.48
C ASP A 181 12.20 18.39 16.01
N PRO A 182 11.97 19.61 16.56
CA PRO A 182 11.97 19.84 18.01
C PRO A 182 10.85 19.09 18.76
N THR A 183 9.83 18.59 18.03
CA THR A 183 8.72 17.81 18.60
C THR A 183 9.05 16.33 18.70
N VAL A 184 10.11 15.85 18.05
CA VAL A 184 10.56 14.45 18.12
C VAL A 184 11.40 14.22 19.38
N PRO A 185 11.15 13.16 20.16
CA PRO A 185 11.97 12.81 21.31
C PRO A 185 13.44 12.57 20.92
N LYS A 186 14.37 13.08 21.72
CA LYS A 186 15.79 12.88 21.47
C LYS A 186 16.15 11.40 21.46
N GLY A 187 16.81 10.98 20.38
CA GLY A 187 17.24 9.58 20.21
C GLY A 187 16.11 8.63 19.78
N SER A 188 15.00 9.16 19.30
CA SER A 188 13.91 8.34 18.75
C SER A 188 14.42 7.35 17.68
N CYS A 189 13.97 6.10 17.78
CA CYS A 189 14.20 5.05 16.81
C CYS A 189 12.99 4.81 15.90
N THR A 190 12.01 5.71 15.88
CA THR A 190 10.82 5.58 15.06
C THR A 190 11.18 5.59 13.57
N PRO A 191 10.80 4.55 12.80
CA PRO A 191 11.16 4.49 11.39
C PRO A 191 10.28 5.44 10.55
N THR A 192 10.93 6.21 9.68
CA THR A 192 10.30 7.04 8.64
C THR A 192 10.27 6.37 7.28
N TYR A 193 10.90 5.20 7.18
CA TYR A 193 10.93 4.33 6.03
C TYR A 193 10.87 2.88 6.48
N ALA A 194 10.12 2.07 5.76
CA ALA A 194 10.10 0.63 5.93
C ALA A 194 9.95 -0.09 4.59
N CYS A 195 10.66 -1.20 4.44
CA CYS A 195 10.51 -2.14 3.33
C CYS A 195 10.36 -3.53 3.93
N ALA A 196 9.20 -4.18 3.73
CA ALA A 196 8.88 -5.46 4.33
C ALA A 196 8.47 -6.49 3.29
N ALA A 197 9.01 -7.70 3.37
CA ALA A 197 8.68 -8.81 2.49
C ALA A 197 7.70 -9.77 3.18
N LEU A 198 6.49 -9.86 2.66
CA LEU A 198 5.43 -10.74 3.16
C LEU A 198 5.33 -12.01 2.31
N ARG A 199 4.85 -13.09 2.94
CA ARG A 199 4.61 -14.38 2.30
C ARG A 199 3.17 -14.80 2.51
N ILE A 200 2.49 -15.18 1.43
CA ILE A 200 1.12 -15.68 1.46
C ILE A 200 1.14 -17.19 1.29
N LYS A 201 0.73 -17.92 2.31
CA LYS A 201 0.72 -19.39 2.32
C LYS A 201 -0.61 -19.91 1.75
N ASN A 202 -0.76 -19.85 0.44
CA ASN A 202 -1.86 -20.46 -0.28
C ASN A 202 -1.38 -20.99 -1.65
N GLU A 203 -2.23 -21.76 -2.34
CA GLU A 203 -1.89 -22.38 -3.61
C GLU A 203 -1.51 -21.35 -4.69
N ARG A 204 -2.21 -20.23 -4.75
CA ARG A 204 -1.96 -19.18 -5.75
C ARG A 204 -0.63 -18.48 -5.59
N TRP A 205 -0.18 -18.26 -4.35
CA TRP A 205 0.92 -17.34 -4.05
C TRP A 205 2.12 -17.97 -3.36
N ASP A 206 2.08 -19.26 -3.04
CA ASP A 206 3.20 -19.90 -2.36
C ASP A 206 4.50 -19.70 -3.15
N GLY A 207 5.53 -19.19 -2.47
CA GLY A 207 6.82 -18.84 -3.06
C GLY A 207 6.90 -17.45 -3.75
N VAL A 208 5.80 -16.70 -3.89
CA VAL A 208 5.82 -15.33 -4.43
C VAL A 208 5.95 -14.32 -3.28
N PRO A 209 6.99 -13.49 -3.28
CA PRO A 209 7.12 -12.40 -2.31
C PRO A 209 6.20 -11.23 -2.65
N PHE A 210 5.55 -10.70 -1.62
CA PHE A 210 4.82 -9.43 -1.66
C PHE A 210 5.61 -8.42 -0.83
N ILE A 211 6.14 -7.40 -1.47
CA ILE A 211 7.03 -6.44 -0.83
C ILE A 211 6.28 -5.12 -0.66
N LEU A 212 6.08 -4.71 0.58
CA LEU A 212 5.53 -3.41 0.93
C LEU A 212 6.66 -2.42 1.20
N ARG A 213 6.64 -1.27 0.56
CA ARG A 213 7.65 -0.23 0.69
C ARG A 213 6.97 1.11 0.97
N ALA A 214 7.29 1.73 2.10
CA ALA A 214 6.75 3.03 2.49
C ALA A 214 7.87 3.95 2.99
N GLY A 215 7.86 5.23 2.62
CA GLY A 215 8.90 6.16 3.07
C GLY A 215 8.54 7.62 2.90
N LYS A 216 8.98 8.44 3.86
CA LYS A 216 8.99 9.90 3.82
C LYS A 216 10.35 10.43 3.38
N ALA A 217 10.43 11.69 3.01
CA ALA A 217 11.68 12.35 2.59
C ALA A 217 12.42 11.60 1.48
N THR A 218 11.69 10.97 0.56
CA THR A 218 12.25 10.20 -0.54
C THR A 218 12.38 11.04 -1.83
N ASN A 219 12.93 10.46 -2.89
CA ASN A 219 13.24 11.15 -4.14
C ASN A 219 12.03 11.52 -5.00
N GLU A 220 10.84 10.98 -4.71
CA GLU A 220 9.63 11.18 -5.53
C GLU A 220 8.36 10.96 -4.74
N ARG A 221 7.24 11.55 -5.22
CA ARG A 221 5.90 11.18 -4.78
C ARG A 221 5.40 10.03 -5.63
N LYS A 222 5.05 8.89 -4.99
CA LYS A 222 4.60 7.71 -5.71
C LYS A 222 3.75 6.80 -4.84
N ALA A 223 2.64 6.34 -5.39
CA ALA A 223 1.95 5.14 -4.92
C ALA A 223 1.66 4.25 -6.13
N GLU A 224 2.17 3.04 -6.13
CA GLU A 224 1.99 2.09 -7.23
C GLU A 224 2.02 0.64 -6.76
N VAL A 225 1.35 -0.22 -7.53
CA VAL A 225 1.47 -1.69 -7.48
C VAL A 225 2.26 -2.11 -8.70
N ARG A 226 3.38 -2.81 -8.50
CA ARG A 226 4.24 -3.32 -9.56
C ARG A 226 4.27 -4.83 -9.48
N ILE A 227 3.83 -5.50 -10.53
CA ILE A 227 3.79 -6.94 -10.67
C ILE A 227 4.85 -7.31 -11.68
N GLN A 228 5.89 -7.98 -11.23
CA GLN A 228 6.97 -8.43 -12.10
C GLN A 228 6.76 -9.90 -12.45
N TYR A 229 6.73 -10.18 -13.75
CA TYR A 229 6.61 -11.54 -14.27
C TYR A 229 7.94 -12.28 -14.19
N ARG A 230 7.87 -13.61 -14.28
CA ARG A 230 9.06 -14.46 -14.36
C ARG A 230 9.77 -14.28 -15.71
N ASP A 231 11.02 -14.74 -15.76
CA ASP A 231 11.77 -14.80 -17.02
C ASP A 231 11.05 -15.72 -18.01
N VAL A 232 11.16 -15.44 -19.31
CA VAL A 232 10.57 -16.28 -20.35
C VAL A 232 11.37 -17.59 -20.43
N PRO A 233 10.76 -18.75 -20.17
CA PRO A 233 11.46 -20.03 -20.23
C PRO A 233 11.99 -20.31 -21.66
N GLY A 234 13.26 -20.66 -21.77
CA GLY A 234 13.88 -20.96 -23.07
C GLY A 234 13.92 -19.75 -24.01
N SER A 235 13.99 -18.53 -23.48
CA SER A 235 14.01 -17.30 -24.28
C SER A 235 15.14 -17.31 -25.32
N LEU A 236 14.79 -16.98 -26.57
CA LEU A 236 15.76 -16.70 -27.65
C LEU A 236 16.61 -15.45 -27.38
N PHE A 237 16.19 -14.62 -26.42
CA PHE A 237 16.79 -13.32 -26.08
C PHE A 237 17.25 -13.25 -24.64
N SER A 238 17.69 -14.37 -24.06
CA SER A 238 18.04 -14.49 -22.64
C SER A 238 19.03 -13.43 -22.14
N ASP A 239 19.94 -12.99 -23.00
CA ASP A 239 21.00 -12.03 -22.63
C ASP A 239 20.54 -10.56 -22.69
N THR A 240 19.40 -10.28 -23.32
CA THR A 240 18.93 -8.93 -23.58
C THR A 240 17.50 -8.67 -23.13
N ALA A 241 16.71 -9.72 -22.93
CA ALA A 241 15.33 -9.61 -22.49
C ALA A 241 15.24 -9.22 -21.01
N ILE A 242 14.36 -8.28 -20.71
CA ILE A 242 14.03 -7.84 -19.35
C ILE A 242 12.67 -8.42 -18.98
N ARG A 243 12.46 -8.73 -17.70
CA ARG A 243 11.19 -9.22 -17.19
C ARG A 243 10.05 -8.25 -17.51
N ASN A 244 8.96 -8.80 -17.98
CA ASN A 244 7.75 -8.00 -18.15
C ASN A 244 7.20 -7.53 -16.81
N GLU A 245 6.54 -6.39 -16.81
CA GLU A 245 5.90 -5.84 -15.63
C GLU A 245 4.51 -5.31 -15.99
N LEU A 246 3.57 -5.49 -15.06
CA LEU A 246 2.30 -4.77 -15.06
C LEU A 246 2.34 -3.79 -13.89
N VAL A 247 2.12 -2.52 -14.16
CA VAL A 247 2.18 -1.45 -13.16
C VAL A 247 0.84 -0.73 -13.10
N LEU A 248 0.30 -0.63 -11.88
CA LEU A 248 -0.85 0.21 -11.58
C LEU A 248 -0.35 1.40 -10.76
N ARG A 249 -0.33 2.56 -11.36
CA ARG A 249 0.01 3.81 -10.69
C ARG A 249 -1.24 4.39 -10.03
N VAL A 250 -1.22 4.45 -8.70
CA VAL A 250 -2.34 4.96 -7.90
C VAL A 250 -2.28 6.48 -7.79
N GLN A 251 -1.08 7.03 -7.64
CA GLN A 251 -0.82 8.49 -7.61
C GLN A 251 0.67 8.81 -7.73
N PRO A 252 1.06 10.01 -8.25
CA PRO A 252 0.22 10.89 -9.05
C PRO A 252 0.08 10.37 -10.48
N GLY A 253 -0.92 10.86 -11.22
CA GLY A 253 -1.11 10.51 -12.61
C GLY A 253 -1.51 9.05 -12.77
N GLU A 254 -2.78 8.77 -12.46
CA GLU A 254 -3.41 7.44 -12.49
C GLU A 254 -3.21 6.77 -13.84
N ALA A 255 -2.65 5.56 -13.83
CA ALA A 255 -2.37 4.81 -15.04
C ALA A 255 -2.26 3.30 -14.79
N VAL A 256 -2.55 2.53 -15.82
CA VAL A 256 -2.16 1.11 -15.93
C VAL A 256 -1.25 0.99 -17.15
N TYR A 257 -0.09 0.39 -16.99
CA TYR A 257 0.80 0.12 -18.13
C TYR A 257 1.52 -1.21 -17.96
N ALA A 258 1.75 -1.87 -19.09
CA ALA A 258 2.56 -3.07 -19.16
C ALA A 258 3.91 -2.72 -19.81
N LYS A 259 5.00 -3.14 -19.18
CA LYS A 259 6.34 -3.08 -19.75
C LYS A 259 6.61 -4.39 -20.48
N VAL A 260 6.90 -4.30 -21.75
CA VAL A 260 7.11 -5.44 -22.64
C VAL A 260 8.34 -5.22 -23.52
N MET A 261 8.90 -6.33 -24.00
CA MET A 261 9.98 -6.25 -24.97
C MET A 261 9.43 -6.13 -26.38
N THR A 262 9.95 -5.19 -27.15
CA THR A 262 9.67 -5.03 -28.57
C THR A 262 10.94 -5.01 -29.38
N LYS A 263 10.84 -5.35 -30.66
CA LYS A 263 11.95 -5.19 -31.60
C LYS A 263 12.14 -3.71 -31.92
N THR A 264 13.34 -3.20 -31.76
CA THR A 264 13.69 -1.86 -32.24
C THR A 264 13.45 -1.75 -33.75
N PRO A 265 12.79 -0.69 -34.25
CA PRO A 265 12.61 -0.50 -35.69
C PRO A 265 13.96 -0.51 -36.42
N GLY A 266 14.01 -1.22 -37.55
CA GLY A 266 15.23 -1.37 -38.35
C GLY A 266 15.52 -2.80 -38.79
N MET A 267 16.69 -3.05 -39.33
CA MET A 267 17.06 -4.33 -39.95
C MET A 267 17.61 -5.36 -38.94
N SER A 268 18.01 -4.94 -37.74
CA SER A 268 18.51 -5.83 -36.68
C SER A 268 17.39 -6.39 -35.80
N PHE A 269 17.67 -7.50 -35.08
CA PHE A 269 16.80 -8.04 -34.02
C PHE A 269 17.15 -7.46 -32.62
N SER A 270 17.50 -6.18 -32.58
CA SER A 270 17.71 -5.52 -31.29
C SER A 270 16.41 -5.37 -30.53
N LEU A 271 16.43 -5.62 -29.24
CA LEU A 271 15.28 -5.47 -28.36
C LEU A 271 15.36 -4.17 -27.57
N GLU A 272 14.19 -3.58 -27.31
CA GLU A 272 14.02 -2.48 -26.35
C GLU A 272 12.81 -2.71 -25.47
N GLU A 273 12.86 -2.19 -24.24
CA GLU A 273 11.70 -2.14 -23.35
C GLU A 273 10.79 -1.02 -23.81
N THR A 274 9.51 -1.32 -24.01
CA THR A 274 8.47 -0.33 -24.32
C THR A 274 7.27 -0.48 -23.39
N GLU A 275 6.37 0.50 -23.41
CA GLU A 275 5.20 0.55 -22.56
C GLU A 275 3.92 0.49 -23.40
N LEU A 276 3.01 -0.44 -23.01
CA LEU A 276 1.62 -0.42 -23.43
C LEU A 276 0.85 0.29 -22.32
N ASP A 277 0.44 1.53 -22.55
CA ASP A 277 -0.09 2.36 -21.49
C ASP A 277 -1.56 2.74 -21.64
N LEU A 278 -2.23 2.82 -20.49
CA LEU A 278 -3.55 3.40 -20.31
C LEU A 278 -3.46 4.48 -19.23
N THR A 279 -3.14 5.70 -19.64
CA THR A 279 -3.15 6.87 -18.76
C THR A 279 -4.58 7.43 -18.66
N TYR A 280 -5.12 7.50 -17.44
CA TYR A 280 -6.52 7.89 -17.24
C TYR A 280 -6.80 9.32 -17.71
N ASN A 281 -5.93 10.27 -17.39
CA ASN A 281 -6.11 11.67 -17.80
C ASN A 281 -6.09 11.89 -19.32
N SER A 282 -5.34 11.10 -20.06
CA SER A 282 -5.33 11.17 -21.54
C SER A 282 -6.52 10.47 -22.16
N ARG A 283 -6.96 9.35 -21.59
CA ARG A 283 -8.06 8.52 -22.10
C ARG A 283 -9.42 9.09 -21.73
N TYR A 284 -9.58 9.56 -20.50
CA TYR A 284 -10.85 10.03 -19.93
C TYR A 284 -10.85 11.54 -19.68
N LYS A 285 -10.51 12.34 -20.70
CA LYS A 285 -10.31 13.80 -20.62
C LYS A 285 -11.48 14.58 -20.00
N ASN A 286 -12.71 14.07 -20.13
CA ASN A 286 -13.93 14.72 -19.64
C ASN A 286 -14.51 14.03 -18.40
N ALA A 287 -13.88 13.00 -17.87
CA ALA A 287 -14.34 12.32 -16.66
C ALA A 287 -13.83 13.06 -15.42
N ARG A 288 -14.74 13.48 -14.56
CA ARG A 288 -14.38 13.90 -13.21
C ARG A 288 -14.08 12.65 -12.39
N LEU A 289 -12.85 12.54 -11.89
CA LEU A 289 -12.48 11.52 -10.91
C LEU A 289 -12.78 12.08 -9.51
N PRO A 290 -13.82 11.58 -8.79
CA PRO A 290 -14.09 12.03 -7.44
C PRO A 290 -12.92 11.70 -6.51
N GLU A 291 -12.70 12.52 -5.50
CA GLU A 291 -11.72 12.22 -4.46
C GLU A 291 -12.13 11.01 -3.61
N ALA A 292 -11.16 10.36 -2.97
CA ALA A 292 -11.41 9.15 -2.20
C ALA A 292 -12.44 9.34 -1.09
N TYR A 293 -12.38 10.45 -0.35
CA TYR A 293 -13.35 10.75 0.71
C TYR A 293 -14.75 11.07 0.16
N GLU A 294 -14.84 11.76 -0.98
CA GLU A 294 -16.13 12.02 -1.66
C GLU A 294 -16.86 10.71 -1.96
N ARG A 295 -16.13 9.71 -2.50
CA ARG A 295 -16.69 8.37 -2.79
C ARG A 295 -17.12 7.64 -1.52
N LEU A 296 -16.26 7.59 -0.51
CA LEU A 296 -16.54 6.86 0.73
C LEU A 296 -17.69 7.47 1.51
N ILE A 297 -17.83 8.80 1.52
CA ILE A 297 -18.98 9.46 2.13
C ILE A 297 -20.26 9.10 1.37
N LEU A 298 -20.23 9.11 0.04
CA LEU A 298 -21.38 8.67 -0.77
C LEU A 298 -21.75 7.21 -0.50
N ASP A 299 -20.76 6.31 -0.41
CA ASP A 299 -20.98 4.91 -0.04
C ASP A 299 -21.69 4.78 1.31
N CYS A 300 -21.35 5.62 2.30
CA CYS A 300 -22.06 5.66 3.57
C CYS A 300 -23.52 6.08 3.40
N PHE A 301 -23.84 7.05 2.53
CA PHE A 301 -25.21 7.47 2.29
C PHE A 301 -26.05 6.39 1.62
N VAL A 302 -25.50 5.67 0.64
CA VAL A 302 -26.21 4.58 -0.05
C VAL A 302 -26.17 3.25 0.70
N GLY A 303 -25.39 3.14 1.76
CA GLY A 303 -25.29 1.94 2.60
C GLY A 303 -24.34 0.87 2.07
N SER A 304 -23.44 1.20 1.17
CA SER A 304 -22.40 0.28 0.68
C SER A 304 -21.22 0.23 1.64
N GLN A 305 -20.83 -0.97 2.05
CA GLN A 305 -19.62 -1.20 2.86
C GLN A 305 -18.47 -1.84 2.06
N MET A 306 -18.59 -1.88 0.73
CA MET A 306 -17.61 -2.53 -0.15
C MET A 306 -16.18 -2.00 0.04
N HIS A 307 -16.04 -0.70 0.32
CA HIS A 307 -14.76 0.00 0.42
C HIS A 307 -14.39 0.37 1.86
N PHE A 308 -14.94 -0.36 2.84
CA PHE A 308 -14.67 -0.13 4.26
C PHE A 308 -14.05 -1.36 4.93
N VAL A 309 -13.31 -1.12 6.00
CA VAL A 309 -12.59 -2.16 6.73
C VAL A 309 -13.50 -2.83 7.73
N ARG A 310 -13.60 -4.17 7.68
CA ARG A 310 -14.38 -4.98 8.61
C ARG A 310 -13.57 -5.33 9.87
N THR A 311 -14.23 -5.60 10.97
CA THR A 311 -13.59 -5.87 12.27
C THR A 311 -12.61 -7.04 12.23
N ASP A 312 -12.96 -8.15 11.59
CA ASP A 312 -12.11 -9.33 11.48
C ASP A 312 -10.92 -9.12 10.54
N GLU A 313 -11.11 -8.35 9.48
CA GLU A 313 -10.03 -7.89 8.59
C GLU A 313 -9.01 -7.05 9.36
N LEU A 314 -9.49 -6.11 10.19
CA LEU A 314 -8.64 -5.28 11.03
C LEU A 314 -7.85 -6.11 12.05
N ALA A 315 -8.47 -7.12 12.66
CA ALA A 315 -7.81 -8.03 13.58
C ALA A 315 -6.64 -8.78 12.92
N GLU A 316 -6.86 -9.32 11.72
CA GLU A 316 -5.81 -10.02 10.96
C GLU A 316 -4.69 -9.06 10.50
N ALA A 317 -5.04 -7.83 10.10
CA ALA A 317 -4.06 -6.81 9.75
C ALA A 317 -3.11 -6.51 10.93
N TRP A 318 -3.63 -6.36 12.13
CA TRP A 318 -2.81 -6.17 13.33
C TRP A 318 -2.02 -7.43 13.71
N ARG A 319 -2.59 -8.63 13.58
CA ARG A 319 -1.86 -9.88 13.83
C ARG A 319 -0.56 -9.95 13.03
N ILE A 320 -0.59 -9.56 11.76
CA ILE A 320 0.57 -9.61 10.86
C ILE A 320 1.69 -8.71 11.34
N PHE A 321 1.39 -7.51 11.83
CA PHE A 321 2.39 -6.48 12.12
C PHE A 321 2.74 -6.34 13.61
N THR A 322 1.87 -6.71 14.55
CA THR A 322 2.07 -6.46 15.99
C THR A 322 3.38 -7.02 16.53
N PRO A 323 3.82 -8.26 16.22
CA PRO A 323 5.08 -8.78 16.75
C PRO A 323 6.31 -7.96 16.31
N LEU A 324 6.33 -7.48 15.09
CA LEU A 324 7.37 -6.58 14.59
C LEU A 324 7.33 -5.22 15.31
N LEU A 325 6.13 -4.65 15.43
CA LEU A 325 5.92 -3.33 16.05
C LEU A 325 6.38 -3.31 17.51
N HIS A 326 6.09 -4.35 18.28
CA HIS A 326 6.56 -4.46 19.66
C HIS A 326 8.10 -4.48 19.74
N LYS A 327 8.79 -5.22 18.87
CA LYS A 327 10.25 -5.23 18.79
C LYS A 327 10.84 -3.85 18.44
N ILE A 328 10.15 -3.09 17.57
CA ILE A 328 10.54 -1.71 17.23
C ILE A 328 10.34 -0.79 18.43
N ASP A 329 9.19 -0.86 19.09
CA ASP A 329 8.86 -0.04 20.27
C ASP A 329 9.79 -0.32 21.46
N GLU A 330 10.27 -1.57 21.61
CA GLU A 330 11.28 -1.98 22.59
C GLU A 330 12.70 -1.51 22.23
N GLY A 331 12.90 -0.90 21.06
CA GLY A 331 14.21 -0.43 20.61
C GLY A 331 15.17 -1.56 20.18
N ALA A 332 14.63 -2.76 19.89
CA ALA A 332 15.43 -3.91 19.46
C ALA A 332 16.15 -3.68 18.11
N VAL A 333 15.67 -2.73 17.31
CA VAL A 333 16.24 -2.40 16.00
C VAL A 333 16.44 -0.91 15.86
N LYS A 334 17.67 -0.51 15.50
CA LYS A 334 17.95 0.88 15.12
C LYS A 334 17.69 1.06 13.62
N PRO A 335 16.94 2.10 13.21
CA PRO A 335 16.71 2.35 11.79
C PRO A 335 18.02 2.79 11.10
N ILE A 336 18.20 2.33 9.88
CA ILE A 336 19.32 2.71 9.01
C ILE A 336 19.11 4.16 8.56
N GLN A 337 20.13 4.98 8.62
CA GLN A 337 20.03 6.36 8.15
C GLN A 337 20.04 6.42 6.63
N TYR A 338 19.15 7.26 6.07
CA TYR A 338 19.15 7.59 4.65
C TYR A 338 19.00 9.10 4.44
N GLN A 339 19.62 9.62 3.41
CA GLN A 339 19.60 11.06 3.11
C GLN A 339 18.24 11.49 2.55
N TYR A 340 17.73 12.63 2.99
CA TYR A 340 16.55 13.27 2.42
C TYR A 340 16.68 13.44 0.91
N GLY A 341 15.64 13.06 0.15
CA GLY A 341 15.64 13.08 -1.30
C GLY A 341 16.26 11.86 -1.97
N SER A 342 16.73 10.86 -1.19
CA SER A 342 17.24 9.60 -1.72
C SER A 342 16.12 8.59 -2.02
N ARG A 343 16.48 7.43 -2.54
CA ARG A 343 15.52 6.31 -2.75
C ARG A 343 15.11 5.60 -1.47
N GLY A 344 15.71 5.92 -0.34
CA GLY A 344 15.69 5.21 0.92
C GLY A 344 16.99 4.45 1.18
N PRO A 345 17.08 3.62 2.24
CA PRO A 345 18.25 2.80 2.51
C PRO A 345 18.58 1.86 1.35
N LYS A 346 19.89 1.67 1.04
CA LYS A 346 20.33 0.71 -0.01
C LYS A 346 19.97 -0.73 0.33
N GLU A 347 19.93 -1.06 1.60
CA GLU A 347 19.55 -2.37 2.14
C GLU A 347 18.11 -2.75 1.73
N ALA A 348 17.26 -1.75 1.46
CA ALA A 348 15.93 -2.00 0.91
C ALA A 348 15.99 -2.51 -0.53
N ASP A 349 16.90 -2.02 -1.36
CA ASP A 349 17.10 -2.56 -2.72
C ASP A 349 17.74 -3.98 -2.66
N GLU A 350 18.60 -4.25 -1.68
CA GLU A 350 19.14 -5.60 -1.41
C GLU A 350 18.01 -6.56 -0.97
N LEU A 351 17.10 -6.12 -0.10
CA LEU A 351 15.92 -6.91 0.28
C LEU A 351 15.02 -7.23 -0.91
N LEU A 352 14.80 -6.26 -1.81
CA LEU A 352 14.05 -6.48 -3.05
C LEU A 352 14.73 -7.56 -3.92
N ALA A 353 16.03 -7.46 -4.14
CA ALA A 353 16.81 -8.42 -4.93
C ALA A 353 16.79 -9.83 -4.32
N LYS A 354 16.99 -9.94 -2.98
CA LYS A 354 16.85 -11.21 -2.23
C LYS A 354 15.47 -11.83 -2.40
N ASN A 355 14.46 -11.01 -2.62
CA ASN A 355 13.07 -11.41 -2.84
C ASN A 355 12.67 -11.43 -4.31
N ASN A 356 13.60 -11.82 -5.18
CA ASN A 356 13.37 -12.10 -6.59
C ASN A 356 12.83 -10.93 -7.43
N PHE A 357 12.98 -9.69 -6.94
CA PHE A 357 12.67 -8.50 -7.73
C PHE A 357 13.94 -8.01 -8.43
N VAL A 358 13.87 -7.89 -9.77
CA VAL A 358 14.98 -7.39 -10.59
C VAL A 358 14.76 -5.92 -10.92
N TYR A 359 15.62 -5.05 -10.38
CA TYR A 359 15.58 -3.63 -10.68
C TYR A 359 16.48 -3.29 -11.87
N THR A 360 15.91 -2.75 -12.95
CA THR A 360 16.64 -2.45 -14.19
C THR A 360 17.17 -1.00 -14.26
N GLY A 361 16.91 -0.18 -13.26
CA GLY A 361 17.36 1.24 -13.20
C GLY A 361 16.67 2.21 -14.17
N ARG A 362 15.77 1.73 -15.00
CA ARG A 362 15.14 2.49 -16.10
C ARG A 362 13.72 2.98 -15.80
N TYR A 363 13.34 3.15 -14.55
CA TYR A 363 12.00 3.63 -14.19
C TYR A 363 11.89 5.15 -14.35
N ARG A 364 11.91 5.64 -15.59
CA ARG A 364 11.48 6.99 -15.90
C ARG A 364 10.10 6.90 -16.55
N TRP A 365 9.08 7.37 -15.86
CA TRP A 365 7.82 7.73 -16.48
C TRP A 365 8.13 8.85 -17.50
N GLN A 366 7.99 8.56 -18.78
CA GLN A 366 8.01 9.61 -19.77
C GLN A 366 6.67 10.34 -19.69
N LYS A 367 6.69 11.57 -19.16
CA LYS A 367 5.61 12.51 -19.45
C LYS A 367 5.49 12.56 -20.96
N GLU A 368 4.24 12.50 -21.49
CA GLU A 368 3.94 12.70 -22.90
C GLU A 368 4.86 13.75 -23.50
N SER A 369 5.71 13.35 -24.45
CA SER A 369 6.35 14.31 -25.33
C SER A 369 5.22 15.07 -26.02
N LYS A 370 5.14 16.38 -25.80
CA LYS A 370 4.28 17.25 -26.58
C LYS A 370 4.64 17.02 -28.05
N VAL A 371 3.77 16.31 -28.79
CA VAL A 371 3.74 16.33 -30.23
C VAL A 371 2.92 17.54 -30.64
#